data_af0e1c5db07e56c4aef423428509adbc
#
_entry.id   af0e1c5db07e56c4aef423428509adbc
#
_cell.length_a   1.000
_cell.length_b   1.000
_cell.length_c   1.000
_cell.angle_alpha   90.00
_cell.angle_beta   90.00
_cell.angle_gamma   90.00
#
_symmetry.space_group_name_H-M   'P 1'
#
loop_
_entity.id
_entity.type
_entity.pdbx_description
1 polymer ?
#
loop_
_entity_poly.entity_id
_entity_poly.type
_entity_poly.pdbx_seq_one_letter_code
_entity_poly.pdbx_strand_id
1 'polypeptide(L)'
;ARRIATRLARIRAEGTPSLADFRHALRDVTRCCIYGVDRNPMAVELTKVALWIETVDPGLPLGFFDAQIRCGDALLGVFDLKVLQEGIPDAAYKPLTGDDKEAAKYNARANKDAKAGQGRLDFTGGRSRLPAIRPIATEYTGFRALGEDTLDDIITKDRRFRSLREGAAFHKVEMACDLYIAAFLLPKTGGAPTSRGTRTIP
;
A
#
# COMPACT_ATOMS: atom_id res chain seq x y z
N ALA A 1 -12.43 4.28 16.88
CA ALA A 1 -11.68 5.48 17.25
C ALA A 1 -12.05 5.95 18.68
N ARG A 2 -13.33 6.30 18.99
CA ARG A 2 -13.77 6.89 20.28
C ARG A 2 -13.32 6.10 21.51
N ARG A 3 -13.49 4.78 21.55
CA ARG A 3 -13.08 3.96 22.72
C ARG A 3 -11.57 4.01 23.01
N ILE A 4 -10.75 4.03 21.95
CA ILE A 4 -9.30 4.15 22.09
C ILE A 4 -8.93 5.57 22.52
N ALA A 5 -9.56 6.59 21.92
CA ALA A 5 -9.36 7.98 22.26
C ALA A 5 -9.70 8.29 23.74
N THR A 6 -10.82 7.74 24.25
CA THR A 6 -11.18 7.88 25.67
C THR A 6 -10.10 7.30 26.59
N ARG A 7 -9.54 6.14 26.26
CA ARG A 7 -8.43 5.55 27.04
C ARG A 7 -7.16 6.38 26.95
N LEU A 8 -6.81 6.83 25.75
CA LEU A 8 -5.63 7.66 25.51
C LEU A 8 -5.73 9.00 26.28
N ALA A 9 -6.89 9.64 26.22
CA ALA A 9 -7.14 10.89 26.95
C ALA A 9 -6.98 10.71 28.46
N ARG A 10 -7.52 9.62 29.04
CA ARG A 10 -7.36 9.31 30.48
C ARG A 10 -5.90 9.08 30.87
N ILE A 11 -5.13 8.40 30.04
CA ILE A 11 -3.70 8.15 30.31
C ILE A 11 -2.92 9.46 30.27
N ARG A 12 -3.22 10.36 29.33
CA ARG A 12 -2.52 11.63 29.17
C ARG A 12 -2.86 12.65 30.26
N ALA A 13 -4.13 12.67 30.68
CA ALA A 13 -4.60 13.58 31.72
C ALA A 13 -4.28 13.13 33.15
N GLU A 14 -3.70 11.92 33.32
CA GLU A 14 -3.42 11.32 34.64
C GLU A 14 -4.62 11.34 35.59
N GLY A 15 -5.85 11.39 35.03
CA GLY A 15 -7.08 11.49 35.81
C GLY A 15 -8.33 11.60 34.95
N THR A 16 -9.20 12.55 35.27
CA THR A 16 -10.42 12.83 34.49
C THR A 16 -10.10 13.74 33.32
N PRO A 17 -10.15 13.25 32.07
CA PRO A 17 -9.83 14.06 30.91
C PRO A 17 -10.89 15.13 30.65
N SER A 18 -10.46 16.29 30.22
CA SER A 18 -11.33 17.34 29.69
C SER A 18 -11.86 16.98 28.30
N LEU A 19 -12.82 17.75 27.80
CA LEU A 19 -13.31 17.61 26.44
C LEU A 19 -12.21 17.91 25.40
N ALA A 20 -11.30 18.83 25.71
CA ALA A 20 -10.15 19.13 24.86
C ALA A 20 -9.19 17.94 24.76
N ASP A 21 -8.84 17.34 25.90
CA ASP A 21 -7.99 16.14 25.93
C ASP A 21 -8.57 14.98 25.10
N PHE A 22 -9.90 14.82 25.16
CA PHE A 22 -10.59 13.82 24.36
C PHE A 22 -10.52 14.13 22.86
N ARG A 23 -10.73 15.40 22.44
CA ARG A 23 -10.64 15.81 21.03
C ARG A 23 -9.24 15.60 20.49
N HIS A 24 -8.22 16.05 21.19
CA HIS A 24 -6.82 15.79 20.81
C HIS A 24 -6.52 14.31 20.68
N ALA A 25 -6.94 13.51 21.65
CA ALA A 25 -6.75 12.06 21.61
C ALA A 25 -7.50 11.41 20.43
N LEU A 26 -8.71 11.87 20.11
CA LEU A 26 -9.50 11.36 18.99
C LEU A 26 -8.85 11.69 17.65
N ARG A 27 -8.33 12.91 17.51
CA ARG A 27 -7.55 13.32 16.34
C ARG A 27 -6.32 12.44 16.15
N ASP A 28 -5.54 12.21 17.19
CA ASP A 28 -4.34 11.37 17.16
C ASP A 28 -4.66 9.91 16.81
N VAL A 29 -5.69 9.34 17.43
CA VAL A 29 -6.12 7.97 17.14
C VAL A 29 -6.58 7.84 15.69
N THR A 30 -7.33 8.81 15.19
CA THR A 30 -7.80 8.78 13.81
C THR A 30 -6.62 8.88 12.84
N ARG A 31 -5.70 9.80 13.10
CA ARG A 31 -4.49 10.00 12.30
C ARG A 31 -3.56 8.77 12.27
N CYS A 32 -3.46 8.05 13.40
CA CYS A 32 -2.47 6.97 13.53
C CYS A 32 -3.05 5.57 13.29
N CYS A 33 -4.35 5.36 13.52
CA CYS A 33 -4.94 4.02 13.62
C CYS A 33 -6.06 3.74 12.62
N ILE A 34 -6.60 4.77 11.94
CA ILE A 34 -7.72 4.55 11.00
C ILE A 34 -7.19 4.51 9.58
N TYR A 35 -7.44 3.40 8.92
CA TYR A 35 -7.10 3.17 7.52
C TYR A 35 -8.31 2.57 6.81
N GLY A 36 -8.52 2.94 5.56
CA GLY A 36 -9.62 2.45 4.76
C GLY A 36 -9.31 2.43 3.28
N VAL A 37 -9.88 1.45 2.60
CA VAL A 37 -9.84 1.33 1.15
C VAL A 37 -11.25 1.08 0.65
N ASP A 38 -11.70 1.83 -0.33
CA ASP A 38 -12.99 1.65 -0.99
C ASP A 38 -12.83 1.77 -2.51
N ARG A 39 -13.58 0.98 -3.26
CA ARG A 39 -13.57 1.04 -4.73
C ARG A 39 -14.28 2.27 -5.29
N ASN A 40 -15.18 2.84 -4.51
CA ASN A 40 -15.92 4.02 -4.92
C ASN A 40 -15.16 5.29 -4.51
N PRO A 41 -14.63 6.08 -5.45
CA PRO A 41 -13.89 7.30 -5.12
C PRO A 41 -14.73 8.32 -4.35
N MET A 42 -16.06 8.38 -4.59
CA MET A 42 -16.95 9.25 -3.84
C MET A 42 -17.07 8.81 -2.37
N ALA A 43 -17.14 7.51 -2.11
CA ALA A 43 -17.15 6.98 -0.73
C ALA A 43 -15.84 7.29 0.00
N VAL A 44 -14.71 7.28 -0.70
CA VAL A 44 -13.41 7.69 -0.15
C VAL A 44 -13.46 9.16 0.30
N GLU A 45 -13.92 10.06 -0.56
CA GLU A 45 -14.01 11.49 -0.22
C GLU A 45 -15.03 11.76 0.91
N LEU A 46 -16.20 11.12 0.86
CA LEU A 46 -17.19 11.23 1.95
C LEU A 46 -16.65 10.70 3.28
N THR A 47 -15.84 9.64 3.24
CA THR A 47 -15.19 9.10 4.45
C THR A 47 -14.20 10.10 5.03
N LYS A 48 -13.40 10.79 4.22
CA LYS A 48 -12.50 11.85 4.67
C LYS A 48 -13.29 12.99 5.32
N VAL A 49 -14.37 13.44 4.68
CA VAL A 49 -15.25 14.48 5.24
C VAL A 49 -15.85 14.04 6.57
N ALA A 50 -16.35 12.82 6.67
CA ALA A 50 -16.90 12.28 7.93
C ALA A 50 -15.84 12.22 9.05
N LEU A 51 -14.59 11.84 8.72
CA LEU A 51 -13.48 11.84 9.66
C LEU A 51 -13.11 13.26 10.10
N TRP A 52 -13.13 14.25 9.19
CA TRP A 52 -12.90 15.65 9.54
C TRP A 52 -13.95 16.16 10.52
N ILE A 53 -15.24 15.94 10.24
CA ILE A 53 -16.33 16.31 11.14
C ILE A 53 -16.18 15.67 12.52
N GLU A 54 -15.83 14.39 12.57
CA GLU A 54 -15.65 13.63 13.81
C GLU A 54 -14.45 14.14 14.63
N THR A 55 -13.39 14.62 13.97
CA THR A 55 -12.11 14.99 14.57
C THR A 55 -11.86 16.49 14.62
N VAL A 56 -12.89 17.32 14.40
CA VAL A 56 -12.78 18.78 14.53
C VAL A 56 -12.26 19.15 15.92
N ASP A 57 -11.17 19.89 15.92
CA ASP A 57 -10.56 20.42 17.13
C ASP A 57 -10.34 21.94 16.95
N PRO A 58 -11.04 22.78 17.72
CA PRO A 58 -10.96 24.23 17.56
C PRO A 58 -9.52 24.73 17.66
N GLY A 59 -9.11 25.53 16.68
CA GLY A 59 -7.75 26.07 16.60
C GLY A 59 -6.75 25.24 15.82
N LEU A 60 -7.12 24.00 15.41
CA LEU A 60 -6.28 23.16 14.58
C LEU A 60 -6.84 23.00 13.17
N PRO A 61 -5.99 22.85 12.15
CA PRO A 61 -6.44 22.58 10.78
C PRO A 61 -7.07 21.20 10.67
N LEU A 62 -7.80 20.93 9.59
CA LEU A 62 -8.30 19.58 9.28
C LEU A 62 -7.15 18.61 9.06
N GLY A 63 -7.28 17.38 9.58
CA GLY A 63 -6.25 16.36 9.48
C GLY A 63 -6.01 15.88 8.04
N PHE A 64 -4.81 15.39 7.77
CA PHE A 64 -4.43 14.86 6.46
C PHE A 64 -4.78 13.37 6.36
N PHE A 65 -5.81 13.03 5.58
CA PHE A 65 -6.30 11.65 5.44
C PHE A 65 -5.99 10.98 4.11
N ASP A 66 -5.34 11.67 3.17
CA ASP A 66 -5.06 11.13 1.84
C ASP A 66 -4.12 9.92 1.83
N ALA A 67 -3.29 9.78 2.85
CA ALA A 67 -2.42 8.61 3.01
C ALA A 67 -3.14 7.40 3.61
N GLN A 68 -4.25 7.61 4.32
CA GLN A 68 -4.94 6.56 5.09
C GLN A 68 -6.21 6.06 4.43
N ILE A 69 -6.96 6.96 3.77
CA ILE A 69 -8.23 6.63 3.10
C ILE A 69 -7.99 6.67 1.59
N ARG A 70 -8.00 5.49 0.99
CA ARG A 70 -7.54 5.28 -0.40
C ARG A 70 -8.62 4.68 -1.27
N CYS A 71 -8.61 5.06 -2.55
CA CYS A 71 -9.42 4.39 -3.56
C CYS A 71 -8.69 3.13 -4.05
N GLY A 72 -9.39 2.00 -4.06
CA GLY A 72 -8.84 0.73 -4.51
C GLY A 72 -9.74 -0.45 -4.12
N ASP A 73 -9.31 -1.65 -4.45
CA ASP A 73 -9.98 -2.87 -4.03
C ASP A 73 -9.34 -3.42 -2.75
N ALA A 74 -10.11 -3.46 -1.66
CA ALA A 74 -9.62 -3.90 -0.35
C ALA A 74 -9.28 -5.40 -0.30
N LEU A 75 -9.74 -6.19 -1.26
CA LEU A 75 -9.51 -7.65 -1.33
C LEU A 75 -8.35 -8.02 -2.26
N LEU A 76 -7.93 -7.08 -3.13
CA LEU A 76 -6.85 -7.29 -4.09
C LEU A 76 -5.64 -6.48 -3.68
N GLY A 77 -4.54 -7.17 -3.38
CA GLY A 77 -3.30 -6.50 -3.01
C GLY A 77 -2.24 -7.47 -2.49
N VAL A 78 -1.05 -6.94 -2.32
CA VAL A 78 0.08 -7.65 -1.71
C VAL A 78 0.19 -7.18 -0.26
N PHE A 79 -0.12 -8.06 0.69
CA PHE A 79 -0.10 -7.75 2.13
C PHE A 79 1.30 -7.83 2.75
N ASP A 80 2.14 -8.73 2.24
CA ASP A 80 3.54 -8.85 2.66
C ASP A 80 4.45 -8.69 1.44
N LEU A 81 5.16 -7.59 1.38
CA LEU A 81 6.08 -7.30 0.27
C LEU A 81 7.24 -8.30 0.15
N LYS A 82 7.46 -9.16 1.15
CA LYS A 82 8.47 -10.24 1.07
C LYS A 82 8.14 -11.25 -0.01
N VAL A 83 6.85 -11.50 -0.28
CA VAL A 83 6.44 -12.44 -1.34
C VAL A 83 6.94 -12.05 -2.71
N LEU A 84 7.18 -10.75 -2.95
CA LEU A 84 7.74 -10.27 -4.21
C LEU A 84 9.20 -10.74 -4.41
N GLN A 85 9.94 -11.03 -3.33
CA GLN A 85 11.31 -11.53 -3.39
C GLN A 85 11.36 -13.02 -3.75
N GLU A 86 10.30 -13.76 -3.42
CA GLU A 86 10.15 -15.18 -3.73
C GLU A 86 9.70 -15.41 -5.18
N GLY A 87 9.26 -14.33 -5.84
CA GLY A 87 8.70 -14.36 -7.20
C GLY A 87 7.29 -14.96 -7.25
N ILE A 88 6.75 -15.08 -8.45
CA ILE A 88 5.36 -15.53 -8.67
C ILE A 88 5.25 -17.02 -8.29
N PRO A 89 4.38 -17.41 -7.35
CA PRO A 89 4.23 -18.80 -6.94
C PRO A 89 3.55 -19.65 -8.03
N ASP A 90 3.80 -20.95 -8.04
CA ASP A 90 3.20 -21.88 -9.01
C ASP A 90 1.66 -21.90 -8.93
N ALA A 91 1.09 -21.54 -7.78
CA ALA A 91 -0.34 -21.43 -7.59
C ALA A 91 -0.99 -20.39 -8.51
N ALA A 92 -0.27 -19.34 -8.91
CA ALA A 92 -0.76 -18.31 -9.83
C ALA A 92 -1.05 -18.85 -11.23
N TYR A 93 -0.44 -19.98 -11.60
CA TYR A 93 -0.61 -20.59 -12.92
C TYR A 93 -1.63 -21.74 -12.94
N LYS A 94 -2.34 -21.98 -11.84
CA LYS A 94 -3.48 -22.90 -11.85
C LYS A 94 -4.57 -22.35 -12.77
N PRO A 95 -5.10 -23.17 -13.72
CA PRO A 95 -6.14 -22.71 -14.62
C PRO A 95 -7.42 -22.40 -13.84
N LEU A 96 -8.01 -21.26 -14.15
CA LEU A 96 -9.33 -20.83 -13.67
C LEU A 96 -10.41 -21.21 -14.71
N THR A 97 -11.67 -20.98 -14.39
CA THR A 97 -12.78 -21.21 -15.33
C THR A 97 -12.62 -20.31 -16.55
N GLY A 98 -12.53 -20.91 -17.73
CA GLY A 98 -12.31 -20.22 -19.00
C GLY A 98 -10.84 -20.14 -19.46
N ASP A 99 -9.90 -20.60 -18.64
CA ASP A 99 -8.47 -20.66 -19.02
C ASP A 99 -8.18 -21.87 -19.95
N ASP A 100 -7.22 -21.69 -20.83
CA ASP A 100 -6.62 -22.77 -21.59
C ASP A 100 -5.61 -23.55 -20.70
N LYS A 101 -5.87 -24.85 -20.54
CA LYS A 101 -5.02 -25.71 -19.70
C LYS A 101 -3.59 -25.87 -20.22
N GLU A 102 -3.43 -25.87 -21.56
CA GLU A 102 -2.09 -25.99 -22.16
C GLU A 102 -1.30 -24.69 -22.01
N ALA A 103 -1.94 -23.54 -22.19
CA ALA A 103 -1.35 -22.24 -21.92
C ALA A 103 -0.95 -22.09 -20.44
N ALA A 104 -1.79 -22.55 -19.51
CA ALA A 104 -1.47 -22.55 -18.08
C ALA A 104 -0.26 -23.41 -17.76
N LYS A 105 -0.17 -24.63 -18.33
CA LYS A 105 1.01 -25.51 -18.16
C LYS A 105 2.28 -24.91 -18.75
N TYR A 106 2.18 -24.30 -19.93
CA TYR A 106 3.30 -23.63 -20.56
C TYR A 106 3.84 -22.51 -19.66
N ASN A 107 2.95 -21.64 -19.17
CA ASN A 107 3.31 -20.53 -18.30
C ASN A 107 3.92 -21.02 -16.96
N ALA A 108 3.38 -22.11 -16.39
CA ALA A 108 3.93 -22.71 -15.17
C ALA A 108 5.37 -23.25 -15.39
N ARG A 109 5.63 -23.89 -16.54
CA ARG A 109 6.99 -24.34 -16.92
C ARG A 109 7.93 -23.15 -17.11
N ALA A 110 7.51 -22.15 -17.87
CA ALA A 110 8.30 -20.94 -18.09
C ALA A 110 8.69 -20.25 -16.78
N ASN A 111 7.76 -20.19 -15.81
CA ASN A 111 8.04 -19.67 -14.47
C ASN A 111 9.08 -20.48 -13.70
N LYS A 112 8.98 -21.83 -13.74
CA LYS A 112 9.98 -22.72 -13.11
C LYS A 112 11.35 -22.55 -13.74
N ASP A 113 11.43 -22.51 -15.05
CA ASP A 113 12.69 -22.32 -15.78
C ASP A 113 13.31 -20.95 -15.48
N ALA A 114 12.49 -19.91 -15.37
CA ALA A 114 12.93 -18.58 -14.97
C ALA A 114 13.50 -18.58 -13.54
N LYS A 115 12.82 -19.24 -12.60
CA LYS A 115 13.30 -19.40 -11.20
C LYS A 115 14.60 -20.21 -11.13
N ALA A 116 14.70 -21.30 -11.88
CA ALA A 116 15.92 -22.12 -11.95
C ALA A 116 17.08 -21.36 -12.61
N GLY A 117 16.79 -20.54 -13.61
CA GLY A 117 17.77 -19.67 -14.28
C GLY A 117 18.32 -18.54 -13.41
N GLN A 118 17.60 -18.14 -12.37
CA GLN A 118 18.09 -17.14 -11.38
C GLN A 118 19.29 -17.65 -10.56
N GLY A 119 19.50 -18.95 -10.49
CA GLY A 119 20.67 -19.58 -9.87
C GLY A 119 21.90 -19.70 -10.79
N ARG A 120 21.77 -19.42 -12.10
CA ARG A 120 22.88 -19.43 -13.05
C ARG A 120 23.60 -18.10 -13.06
N LEU A 121 24.92 -18.13 -13.04
CA LEU A 121 25.82 -16.99 -13.15
C LEU A 121 25.38 -16.09 -14.33
N ASP A 122 24.81 -14.95 -14.02
CA ASP A 122 24.41 -13.96 -15.00
C ASP A 122 25.61 -13.04 -15.24
N PHE A 123 26.37 -13.34 -16.31
CA PHE A 123 27.52 -12.52 -16.72
C PHE A 123 27.13 -11.12 -17.22
N THR A 124 25.83 -10.83 -17.38
CA THR A 124 25.33 -9.54 -17.86
C THR A 124 25.04 -8.54 -16.73
N GLY A 125 25.32 -8.89 -15.47
CA GLY A 125 25.19 -7.94 -14.34
C GLY A 125 23.76 -7.50 -13.99
N GLY A 126 22.76 -8.05 -14.68
CA GLY A 126 21.36 -7.70 -14.53
C GLY A 126 20.65 -8.52 -13.45
N ARG A 127 21.05 -8.42 -12.20
CA ARG A 127 20.14 -8.78 -11.12
C ARG A 127 18.97 -7.83 -11.17
N SER A 128 17.82 -8.30 -11.62
CA SER A 128 16.54 -7.65 -11.39
C SER A 128 16.33 -7.54 -9.89
N ARG A 129 16.88 -6.49 -9.29
CA ARG A 129 16.68 -6.20 -7.88
C ARG A 129 15.35 -5.49 -7.79
N LEU A 130 14.39 -6.15 -7.17
CA LEU A 130 13.27 -5.40 -6.61
C LEU A 130 13.85 -4.20 -5.86
N PRO A 131 13.27 -3.01 -6.02
CA PRO A 131 13.76 -1.83 -5.35
C PRO A 131 13.85 -2.12 -3.86
N ALA A 132 14.90 -1.64 -3.21
CA ALA A 132 15.06 -1.83 -1.78
C ALA A 132 13.83 -1.22 -1.08
N ILE A 133 13.02 -2.05 -0.44
CA ILE A 133 11.79 -1.63 0.25
C ILE A 133 12.11 -0.78 1.48
N ARG A 134 13.29 -1.02 2.12
CA ARG A 134 13.72 -0.30 3.32
C ARG A 134 13.74 1.24 3.17
N PRO A 135 14.31 1.83 2.11
CA PRO A 135 14.29 3.29 1.95
C PRO A 135 12.88 3.86 1.91
N ILE A 136 11.96 3.20 1.17
CA ILE A 136 10.57 3.63 1.06
C ILE A 136 9.87 3.54 2.43
N ALA A 137 10.09 2.46 3.16
CA ALA A 137 9.54 2.29 4.51
C ALA A 137 10.06 3.36 5.48
N THR A 138 11.35 3.71 5.40
CA THR A 138 11.95 4.78 6.21
C THR A 138 11.37 6.14 5.85
N GLU A 139 11.25 6.45 4.56
CA GLU A 139 10.60 7.68 4.09
C GLU A 139 9.16 7.79 4.53
N TYR A 140 8.39 6.70 4.43
CA TYR A 140 7.01 6.66 4.88
C TYR A 140 6.88 6.81 6.39
N THR A 141 7.82 6.25 7.17
CA THR A 141 7.87 6.45 8.62
C THR A 141 8.15 7.92 8.96
N GLY A 142 9.11 8.55 8.27
CA GLY A 142 9.39 9.97 8.42
C GLY A 142 8.18 10.85 8.04
N PHE A 143 7.50 10.52 6.95
CA PHE A 143 6.26 11.18 6.54
C PHE A 143 5.18 11.08 7.64
N ARG A 144 4.98 9.90 8.23
CA ARG A 144 3.98 9.71 9.31
C ARG A 144 4.29 10.51 10.57
N ALA A 145 5.56 10.78 10.84
CA ALA A 145 6.00 11.55 11.99
C ALA A 145 5.79 13.07 11.85
N LEU A 146 5.50 13.57 10.64
CA LEU A 146 5.20 14.99 10.42
C LEU A 146 3.99 15.41 11.23
N GLY A 147 4.07 16.61 11.85
CA GLY A 147 2.99 17.24 12.58
C GLY A 147 1.79 17.62 11.68
N GLU A 148 0.70 17.99 12.31
CA GLU A 148 -0.54 18.48 11.68
C GLU A 148 -1.18 19.60 12.51
N ASP A 149 -0.36 20.40 13.19
CA ASP A 149 -0.83 21.40 14.15
C ASP A 149 -1.05 22.75 13.48
N THR A 150 -0.40 22.98 12.34
CA THR A 150 -0.54 24.20 11.55
C THR A 150 -0.96 23.90 10.12
N LEU A 151 -1.49 24.89 9.41
CA LEU A 151 -1.81 24.78 7.99
C LEU A 151 -0.55 24.47 7.15
N ASP A 152 0.59 25.05 7.52
CA ASP A 152 1.87 24.81 6.85
C ASP A 152 2.35 23.37 7.02
N ASP A 153 2.07 22.74 8.17
CA ASP A 153 2.33 21.32 8.39
C ASP A 153 1.52 20.46 7.43
N ILE A 154 0.23 20.76 7.27
CA ILE A 154 -0.66 20.04 6.34
C ILE A 154 -0.17 20.17 4.90
N ILE A 155 0.18 21.38 4.46
CA ILE A 155 0.71 21.63 3.12
C ILE A 155 2.03 20.89 2.90
N THR A 156 2.90 20.91 3.89
CA THR A 156 4.20 20.20 3.85
C THR A 156 3.98 18.70 3.77
N LYS A 157 3.04 18.19 4.55
CA LYS A 157 2.67 16.77 4.57
C LYS A 157 2.07 16.32 3.24
N ASP A 158 1.17 17.10 2.66
CA ASP A 158 0.60 16.83 1.32
C ASP A 158 1.72 16.79 0.24
N ARG A 159 2.57 17.79 0.22
CA ARG A 159 3.69 17.86 -0.72
C ARG A 159 4.63 16.65 -0.57
N ARG A 160 4.96 16.29 0.66
CA ARG A 160 5.83 15.13 0.93
C ARG A 160 5.17 13.81 0.52
N PHE A 161 3.87 13.67 0.76
CA PHE A 161 3.12 12.49 0.34
C PHE A 161 3.08 12.33 -1.19
N ARG A 162 2.81 13.42 -1.92
CA ARG A 162 2.85 13.41 -3.39
C ARG A 162 4.24 13.03 -3.90
N SER A 163 5.28 13.69 -3.40
CA SER A 163 6.67 13.39 -3.79
C SER A 163 7.03 11.91 -3.55
N LEU A 164 6.59 11.33 -2.44
CA LEU A 164 6.82 9.92 -2.13
C LEU A 164 6.07 9.01 -3.11
N ARG A 165 4.83 9.32 -3.43
CA ARG A 165 3.98 8.55 -4.37
C ARG A 165 4.47 8.62 -5.81
N GLU A 166 4.95 9.77 -6.24
CA GLU A 166 5.48 10.03 -7.59
C GLU A 166 6.92 9.55 -7.75
N GLY A 167 7.56 9.17 -6.66
CA GLY A 167 8.95 8.70 -6.65
C GLY A 167 9.13 7.40 -7.43
N ALA A 168 10.17 7.32 -8.25
CA ALA A 168 10.47 6.16 -9.08
C ALA A 168 10.60 4.85 -8.28
N ALA A 169 11.08 4.93 -7.04
CA ALA A 169 11.20 3.77 -6.15
C ALA A 169 9.83 3.23 -5.74
N PHE A 170 8.88 4.12 -5.39
CA PHE A 170 7.52 3.73 -5.04
C PHE A 170 6.78 3.13 -6.24
N HIS A 171 6.89 3.76 -7.40
CA HIS A 171 6.26 3.27 -8.63
C HIS A 171 6.77 1.89 -9.04
N LYS A 172 8.06 1.60 -8.86
CA LYS A 172 8.61 0.26 -9.11
C LYS A 172 8.02 -0.82 -8.17
N VAL A 173 7.80 -0.50 -6.91
CA VAL A 173 7.16 -1.44 -5.97
C VAL A 173 5.69 -1.62 -6.32
N GLU A 174 4.97 -0.55 -6.65
CA GLU A 174 3.57 -0.60 -7.08
C GLU A 174 3.42 -1.49 -8.34
N MET A 175 4.24 -1.26 -9.36
CA MET A 175 4.27 -2.10 -10.56
C MET A 175 4.59 -3.57 -10.25
N ALA A 176 5.50 -3.84 -9.32
CA ALA A 176 5.82 -5.21 -8.92
C ALA A 176 4.62 -5.89 -8.22
N CYS A 177 3.89 -5.16 -7.38
CA CYS A 177 2.65 -5.64 -6.76
C CYS A 177 1.58 -5.92 -7.82
N ASP A 178 1.38 -5.02 -8.77
CA ASP A 178 0.40 -5.16 -9.84
C ASP A 178 0.70 -6.39 -10.71
N LEU A 179 1.95 -6.58 -11.09
CA LEU A 179 2.39 -7.77 -11.85
C LEU A 179 2.18 -9.06 -11.05
N TYR A 180 2.45 -9.03 -9.75
CA TYR A 180 2.21 -10.19 -8.89
C TYR A 180 0.73 -10.56 -8.87
N ILE A 181 -0.17 -9.61 -8.66
CA ILE A 181 -1.62 -9.84 -8.66
C ILE A 181 -2.12 -10.22 -10.06
N ALA A 182 -1.63 -9.57 -11.10
CA ALA A 182 -1.99 -9.88 -12.49
C ALA A 182 -1.70 -11.34 -12.86
N ALA A 183 -0.64 -11.94 -12.33
CA ALA A 183 -0.33 -13.34 -12.57
C ALA A 183 -1.43 -14.31 -12.10
N PHE A 184 -2.20 -13.94 -11.07
CA PHE A 184 -3.33 -14.74 -10.61
C PHE A 184 -4.61 -14.48 -11.40
N LEU A 185 -4.83 -13.25 -11.84
CA LEU A 185 -6.13 -12.81 -12.38
C LEU A 185 -6.20 -12.80 -13.90
N LEU A 186 -5.04 -12.64 -14.59
CA LEU A 186 -5.03 -12.62 -16.05
C LEU A 186 -5.42 -13.98 -16.63
N PRO A 187 -6.29 -14.01 -17.65
CA PRO A 187 -6.65 -15.24 -18.34
C PRO A 187 -5.41 -15.91 -18.99
N LYS A 188 -5.26 -17.21 -18.80
CA LYS A 188 -4.19 -18.01 -19.41
C LYS A 188 -4.70 -18.53 -20.75
N THR A 189 -4.61 -17.68 -21.79
CA THR A 189 -5.05 -18.03 -23.16
C THR A 189 -3.85 -18.09 -24.10
N GLY A 190 -3.97 -18.88 -25.16
CA GLY A 190 -2.92 -19.08 -26.17
C GLY A 190 -2.70 -17.85 -27.07
N GLY A 191 -2.49 -16.70 -26.58
CA GLY A 191 -2.26 -15.42 -27.25
C GLY A 191 -2.09 -14.29 -26.27
N ALA A 192 -2.29 -14.58 -24.98
CA ALA A 192 -1.96 -13.62 -23.93
C ALA A 192 -0.45 -13.38 -23.90
N PRO A 193 0.00 -12.15 -23.68
CA PRO A 193 1.40 -11.90 -23.42
C PRO A 193 1.80 -12.81 -22.27
N THR A 194 2.77 -13.69 -22.52
CA THR A 194 3.34 -14.54 -21.47
C THR A 194 3.70 -13.61 -20.32
N SER A 195 3.12 -13.84 -19.15
CA SER A 195 3.63 -13.26 -17.91
C SER A 195 5.05 -13.79 -17.77
N ARG A 196 5.98 -13.16 -18.47
CA ARG A 196 7.41 -13.46 -18.33
C ARG A 196 7.71 -13.18 -16.87
N GLY A 197 7.86 -14.27 -16.12
CA GLY A 197 8.21 -14.20 -14.73
C GLY A 197 9.34 -13.19 -14.54
N THR A 198 9.27 -12.42 -13.50
CA THR A 198 10.25 -11.49 -12.89
C THR A 198 11.44 -10.97 -13.71
N ARG A 199 11.53 -11.31 -14.99
CA ARG A 199 12.67 -11.00 -15.85
C ARG A 199 12.63 -9.64 -16.52
N THR A 200 11.51 -8.93 -16.39
CA THR A 200 11.38 -7.63 -17.08
C THR A 200 10.59 -6.64 -16.19
N ILE A 201 11.20 -6.27 -15.09
CA ILE A 201 10.97 -4.94 -14.56
C ILE A 201 12.23 -4.16 -14.94
N PRO A 202 12.13 -3.18 -15.87
CA PRO A 202 13.25 -2.33 -16.25
C PRO A 202 13.76 -1.51 -15.06
#